data_52f4379406c83e94a725652c6df747d3
#
_entry.id   52f4379406c83e94a725652c6df747d3
#
_cell.length_a   1.000
_cell.length_b   1.000
_cell.length_c   1.000
_cell.angle_alpha   90.00
_cell.angle_beta   90.00
_cell.angle_gamma   90.00
#
_symmetry.space_group_name_H-M   'P 1'
#
loop_
_entity.id
_entity.type
_entity.pdbx_description
1 polymer ?
#
loop_
_entity_poly.entity_id
_entity_poly.type
_entity_poly.pdbx_seq_one_letter_code
_entity_poly.pdbx_strand_id
1 'polypeptide(L)'
;MTTLAPPAADSRAKPKQRPGDRWFSGTALFAGSMILVTLAAVAIFLIVQSIPGITATSENASVLTSTFWNYVWPLAFGTLWASLLALLMAVPLSVSVALFISHYAPRRLAQTLGYIVDLLAAVPSVVFGLWGILVLAPAVQPVYSWLVDNAGWFPLFAGPVSGTGRTIFTAAMVLAVMVTPIITAICREIFLQTPVLHEEAALALGATRWEMVRMAVFPFGRSGIVSASMLGLGRALGETMAVALVLSATGVITFELFTSVNPSTIPANIALTFPEAYGVNVNVLIATGLILFIVTFAVNALARWIVSRRKEFSGAN
;
A
#
# COMPACT_ATOMS: atom_id res chain seq x y z
N MET A 1 57.78 -41.25 3.28
CA MET A 1 56.43 -40.81 3.07
C MET A 1 55.91 -40.18 4.35
N THR A 2 56.06 -38.88 4.50
CA THR A 2 55.66 -38.11 5.71
C THR A 2 54.31 -37.48 5.38
N THR A 3 53.23 -37.99 5.96
CA THR A 3 51.89 -37.46 5.84
C THR A 3 51.77 -36.17 6.69
N LEU A 4 51.73 -35.03 6.02
CA LEU A 4 51.37 -33.75 6.66
C LEU A 4 49.89 -33.78 7.00
N ALA A 5 49.55 -33.78 8.28
CA ALA A 5 48.19 -33.58 8.78
C ALA A 5 47.72 -32.17 8.42
N PRO A 6 46.44 -31.98 8.00
CA PRO A 6 45.90 -30.64 7.73
C PRO A 6 45.89 -29.82 9.03
N PRO A 7 46.16 -28.49 8.95
CA PRO A 7 46.12 -27.62 10.11
C PRO A 7 44.73 -27.61 10.71
N ALA A 8 44.65 -27.79 12.02
CA ALA A 8 43.42 -27.73 12.79
C ALA A 8 42.66 -26.39 12.52
N ALA A 9 41.38 -26.50 12.22
CA ALA A 9 40.49 -25.35 12.01
C ALA A 9 40.56 -24.42 13.22
N ASP A 10 41.14 -23.26 12.99
CA ASP A 10 41.31 -22.19 13.98
C ASP A 10 39.95 -21.83 14.54
N SER A 11 39.73 -22.10 15.83
CA SER A 11 38.51 -21.70 16.54
C SER A 11 38.43 -20.20 16.46
N ARG A 12 37.54 -19.68 15.58
CA ARG A 12 37.28 -18.23 15.45
C ARG A 12 36.97 -17.67 16.82
N ALA A 13 37.97 -17.10 17.49
CA ALA A 13 37.79 -16.34 18.71
C ALA A 13 36.74 -15.27 18.47
N LYS A 14 35.62 -15.30 19.22
CA LYS A 14 34.58 -14.28 19.15
C LYS A 14 35.23 -12.90 19.30
N PRO A 15 35.02 -11.97 18.38
CA PRO A 15 35.64 -10.64 18.46
C PRO A 15 35.29 -9.99 19.79
N LYS A 16 36.31 -9.49 20.50
CA LYS A 16 36.19 -8.85 21.80
C LYS A 16 35.36 -7.59 21.63
N GLN A 17 34.11 -7.62 22.06
CA GLN A 17 33.19 -6.48 21.95
C GLN A 17 33.73 -5.31 22.77
N ARG A 18 33.86 -4.14 22.16
CA ARG A 18 34.23 -2.89 22.84
C ARG A 18 33.07 -2.45 23.75
N PRO A 19 33.35 -1.71 24.85
CA PRO A 19 32.28 -1.22 25.74
C PRO A 19 31.18 -0.44 25.04
N GLY A 20 31.51 0.38 24.02
CA GLY A 20 30.54 1.08 23.18
C GLY A 20 29.60 0.18 22.40
N ASP A 21 30.10 -0.98 21.86
CA ASP A 21 29.28 -1.93 21.15
C ASP A 21 28.21 -2.59 22.03
N ARG A 22 28.54 -2.81 23.31
CA ARG A 22 27.61 -3.33 24.32
C ARG A 22 26.48 -2.34 24.62
N TRP A 23 26.81 -1.06 24.79
CA TRP A 23 25.83 -0.02 25.02
C TRP A 23 24.93 0.15 23.80
N PHE A 24 25.49 0.20 22.59
CA PHE A 24 24.74 0.28 21.35
C PHE A 24 23.83 -0.93 21.15
N SER A 25 24.36 -2.14 21.33
CA SER A 25 23.58 -3.38 21.23
C SER A 25 22.45 -3.42 22.28
N GLY A 26 22.72 -2.97 23.52
CA GLY A 26 21.72 -2.88 24.58
C GLY A 26 20.60 -1.89 24.25
N THR A 27 20.95 -0.69 23.79
CA THR A 27 19.95 0.33 23.40
C THR A 27 19.15 -0.10 22.17
N ALA A 28 19.78 -0.72 21.17
CA ALA A 28 19.10 -1.27 20.00
C ALA A 28 18.11 -2.40 20.37
N LEU A 29 18.55 -3.32 21.24
CA LEU A 29 17.68 -4.40 21.75
C LEU A 29 16.51 -3.83 22.55
N PHE A 30 16.77 -2.86 23.45
CA PHE A 30 15.71 -2.18 24.21
C PHE A 30 14.71 -1.48 23.29
N ALA A 31 15.19 -0.69 22.34
CA ALA A 31 14.31 -0.02 21.37
C ALA A 31 13.48 -1.01 20.55
N GLY A 32 14.10 -2.08 20.04
CA GLY A 32 13.40 -3.14 19.30
C GLY A 32 12.37 -3.86 20.15
N SER A 33 12.71 -4.21 21.42
CA SER A 33 11.77 -4.87 22.33
C SER A 33 10.62 -3.93 22.72
N MET A 34 10.89 -2.63 22.92
CA MET A 34 9.86 -1.64 23.24
C MET A 34 8.83 -1.50 22.12
N ILE A 35 9.27 -1.48 20.84
CA ILE A 35 8.36 -1.48 19.69
C ILE A 35 7.45 -2.71 19.73
N LEU A 36 7.99 -3.91 19.94
CA LEU A 36 7.21 -5.14 20.00
C LEU A 36 6.22 -5.13 21.17
N VAL A 37 6.62 -4.66 22.35
CA VAL A 37 5.74 -4.53 23.52
C VAL A 37 4.61 -3.54 23.25
N THR A 38 4.91 -2.39 22.64
CA THR A 38 3.90 -1.39 22.28
C THR A 38 2.90 -1.95 21.27
N LEU A 39 3.37 -2.64 20.22
CA LEU A 39 2.49 -3.29 19.24
C LEU A 39 1.60 -4.35 19.87
N ALA A 40 2.17 -5.17 20.77
CA ALA A 40 1.39 -6.17 21.50
C ALA A 40 0.34 -5.52 22.42
N ALA A 41 0.70 -4.46 23.13
CA ALA A 41 -0.23 -3.71 23.99
C ALA A 41 -1.38 -3.10 23.18
N VAL A 42 -1.09 -2.49 22.01
CA VAL A 42 -2.11 -1.96 21.10
C VAL A 42 -3.01 -3.09 20.59
N ALA A 43 -2.45 -4.24 20.20
CA ALA A 43 -3.23 -5.37 19.72
C ALA A 43 -4.18 -5.91 20.84
N ILE A 44 -3.66 -6.05 22.06
CA ILE A 44 -4.47 -6.49 23.22
C ILE A 44 -5.57 -5.46 23.50
N PHE A 45 -5.24 -4.17 23.52
CA PHE A 45 -6.23 -3.09 23.69
C PHE A 45 -7.33 -3.16 22.64
N LEU A 46 -6.99 -3.29 21.36
CA LEU A 46 -7.96 -3.40 20.28
C LEU A 46 -8.87 -4.64 20.46
N ILE A 47 -8.30 -5.80 20.83
CA ILE A 47 -9.07 -7.02 21.04
C ILE A 47 -10.04 -6.85 22.20
N VAL A 48 -9.57 -6.37 23.36
CA VAL A 48 -10.42 -6.23 24.56
C VAL A 48 -11.54 -5.21 24.33
N GLN A 49 -11.22 -4.05 23.75
CA GLN A 49 -12.19 -2.99 23.50
C GLN A 49 -13.14 -3.28 22.35
N SER A 50 -12.79 -4.21 21.45
CA SER A 50 -13.67 -4.61 20.35
C SER A 50 -14.78 -5.58 20.76
N ILE A 51 -14.62 -6.33 21.87
CA ILE A 51 -15.61 -7.34 22.30
C ILE A 51 -17.03 -6.76 22.45
N PRO A 52 -17.26 -5.64 23.17
CA PRO A 52 -18.58 -5.03 23.25
C PRO A 52 -19.13 -4.55 21.91
N GLY A 53 -18.24 -4.10 21.01
CA GLY A 53 -18.60 -3.61 19.68
C GLY A 53 -19.03 -4.74 18.73
N ILE A 54 -18.36 -5.89 18.76
CA ILE A 54 -18.70 -7.06 17.93
C ILE A 54 -20.04 -7.67 18.34
N THR A 55 -20.38 -7.64 19.62
CA THR A 55 -21.62 -8.16 20.15
C THR A 55 -22.77 -7.14 20.17
N ALA A 56 -22.48 -5.89 19.76
CA ALA A 56 -23.47 -4.82 19.70
C ALA A 56 -24.53 -5.06 18.61
N THR A 57 -25.72 -4.56 18.89
CA THR A 57 -26.89 -4.54 17.98
C THR A 57 -27.38 -3.12 17.81
N SER A 58 -28.30 -2.90 16.87
CA SER A 58 -28.94 -1.60 16.66
C SER A 58 -29.66 -1.04 17.90
N GLU A 59 -29.99 -1.88 18.87
CA GLU A 59 -30.61 -1.43 20.14
C GLU A 59 -29.61 -0.75 21.07
N ASN A 60 -28.32 -1.17 21.02
CA ASN A 60 -27.27 -0.72 21.94
C ASN A 60 -26.31 0.28 21.29
N ALA A 61 -26.27 0.33 19.96
CA ALA A 61 -25.35 1.18 19.20
C ALA A 61 -26.06 1.84 18.02
N SER A 62 -26.19 3.16 18.07
CA SER A 62 -26.89 3.96 17.05
C SER A 62 -26.18 4.00 15.70
N VAL A 63 -24.89 3.65 15.66
CA VAL A 63 -24.08 3.54 14.44
C VAL A 63 -24.49 2.32 13.61
N LEU A 64 -25.08 1.30 14.27
CA LEU A 64 -25.48 0.06 13.63
C LEU A 64 -26.93 0.13 13.14
N THR A 65 -27.17 -0.30 11.91
CA THR A 65 -28.54 -0.49 11.38
C THR A 65 -29.12 -1.87 11.75
N SER A 66 -28.24 -2.84 12.03
CA SER A 66 -28.62 -4.21 12.42
C SER A 66 -27.55 -4.85 13.30
N THR A 67 -26.66 -5.64 12.73
CA THR A 67 -25.55 -6.30 13.42
C THR A 67 -24.21 -5.69 13.02
N PHE A 68 -23.19 -5.86 13.87
CA PHE A 68 -21.82 -5.44 13.58
C PHE A 68 -21.31 -5.96 12.22
N TRP A 69 -21.59 -7.22 11.88
CA TRP A 69 -21.12 -7.82 10.63
C TRP A 69 -21.74 -7.18 9.40
N ASN A 70 -23.03 -6.85 9.43
CA ASN A 70 -23.69 -6.16 8.31
C ASN A 70 -23.13 -4.74 8.10
N TYR A 71 -22.66 -4.12 9.18
CA TYR A 71 -22.01 -2.81 9.11
C TYR A 71 -20.58 -2.88 8.58
N VAL A 72 -19.79 -3.87 9.02
CA VAL A 72 -18.34 -3.92 8.72
C VAL A 72 -18.03 -4.48 7.34
N TRP A 73 -18.83 -5.43 6.80
CA TRP A 73 -18.55 -6.03 5.50
C TRP A 73 -18.49 -5.04 4.34
N PRO A 74 -19.44 -4.09 4.19
CA PRO A 74 -19.34 -3.04 3.16
C PRO A 74 -18.09 -2.17 3.32
N LEU A 75 -17.70 -1.86 4.56
CA LEU A 75 -16.50 -1.06 4.84
C LEU A 75 -15.21 -1.80 4.47
N ALA A 76 -15.12 -3.08 4.84
CA ALA A 76 -13.98 -3.93 4.50
C ALA A 76 -13.86 -4.11 2.97
N PHE A 77 -15.00 -4.36 2.29
CA PHE A 77 -15.05 -4.45 0.85
C PHE A 77 -14.59 -3.14 0.20
N GLY A 78 -15.13 -2.00 0.62
CA GLY A 78 -14.75 -0.69 0.08
C GLY A 78 -13.27 -0.37 0.26
N THR A 79 -12.70 -0.73 1.42
CA THR A 79 -11.27 -0.56 1.69
C THR A 79 -10.41 -1.38 0.74
N LEU A 80 -10.74 -2.65 0.55
CA LEU A 80 -10.02 -3.55 -0.35
C LEU A 80 -10.20 -3.15 -1.82
N TRP A 81 -11.43 -2.81 -2.22
CA TRP A 81 -11.77 -2.48 -3.59
C TRP A 81 -11.10 -1.17 -4.04
N ALA A 82 -11.20 -0.11 -3.23
CA ALA A 82 -10.54 1.17 -3.52
C ALA A 82 -9.01 1.02 -3.59
N SER A 83 -8.42 0.27 -2.66
CA SER A 83 -6.96 0.04 -2.63
C SER A 83 -6.49 -0.81 -3.80
N LEU A 84 -7.24 -1.83 -4.20
CA LEU A 84 -6.94 -2.67 -5.37
C LEU A 84 -6.95 -1.84 -6.66
N LEU A 85 -8.01 -1.04 -6.87
CA LEU A 85 -8.12 -0.15 -8.02
C LEU A 85 -6.98 0.86 -8.06
N ALA A 86 -6.64 1.44 -6.90
CA ALA A 86 -5.52 2.38 -6.79
C ALA A 86 -4.19 1.74 -7.19
N LEU A 87 -3.90 0.53 -6.72
CA LEU A 87 -2.65 -0.16 -7.06
C LEU A 87 -2.60 -0.62 -8.52
N LEU A 88 -3.72 -1.06 -9.09
CA LEU A 88 -3.78 -1.42 -10.51
C LEU A 88 -3.38 -0.25 -11.43
N MET A 89 -3.66 0.98 -11.00
CA MET A 89 -3.24 2.19 -11.72
C MET A 89 -1.82 2.63 -11.31
N ALA A 90 -1.54 2.67 -10.00
CA ALA A 90 -0.30 3.23 -9.47
C ALA A 90 0.93 2.38 -9.78
N VAL A 91 0.86 1.05 -9.66
CA VAL A 91 2.05 0.19 -9.81
C VAL A 91 2.62 0.23 -11.23
N PRO A 92 1.86 0.04 -12.31
CA PRO A 92 2.39 0.15 -13.67
C PRO A 92 2.97 1.54 -13.97
N LEU A 93 2.27 2.59 -13.53
CA LEU A 93 2.71 3.96 -13.72
C LEU A 93 4.02 4.22 -12.96
N SER A 94 4.09 3.85 -11.69
CA SER A 94 5.28 4.04 -10.85
C SER A 94 6.51 3.30 -11.37
N VAL A 95 6.33 2.03 -11.78
CA VAL A 95 7.41 1.22 -12.37
C VAL A 95 7.91 1.84 -13.67
N SER A 96 7.00 2.32 -14.53
CA SER A 96 7.35 2.97 -15.78
C SER A 96 8.11 4.28 -15.56
N VAL A 97 7.65 5.12 -14.63
CA VAL A 97 8.32 6.37 -14.26
C VAL A 97 9.69 6.11 -13.62
N ALA A 98 9.76 5.14 -12.69
CA ALA A 98 11.02 4.74 -12.05
C ALA A 98 12.05 4.25 -13.08
N LEU A 99 11.62 3.42 -14.04
CA LEU A 99 12.47 2.92 -15.11
C LEU A 99 12.94 4.06 -16.05
N PHE A 100 12.04 4.96 -16.38
CA PHE A 100 12.40 6.13 -17.19
C PHE A 100 13.48 6.96 -16.49
N ILE A 101 13.31 7.26 -15.21
CA ILE A 101 14.25 8.08 -14.43
C ILE A 101 15.60 7.36 -14.27
N SER A 102 15.62 6.05 -14.04
CA SER A 102 16.85 5.29 -13.76
C SER A 102 17.69 4.98 -15.01
N HIS A 103 17.05 4.62 -16.15
CA HIS A 103 17.75 4.06 -17.31
C HIS A 103 17.61 4.84 -18.62
N TYR A 104 16.60 5.71 -18.75
CA TYR A 104 16.32 6.42 -20.00
C TYR A 104 16.60 7.91 -19.93
N ALA A 105 16.35 8.56 -18.80
CA ALA A 105 16.50 10.00 -18.66
C ALA A 105 17.98 10.42 -18.61
N PRO A 106 18.36 11.53 -19.27
CA PRO A 106 19.70 12.11 -19.10
C PRO A 106 19.90 12.55 -17.64
N ARG A 107 21.14 12.47 -17.13
CA ARG A 107 21.47 12.67 -15.70
C ARG A 107 20.83 13.90 -15.05
N ARG A 108 20.83 15.04 -15.77
CA ARG A 108 20.23 16.29 -15.24
C ARG A 108 18.71 16.15 -15.03
N LEU A 109 18.03 15.58 -16.03
CA LEU A 109 16.58 15.35 -15.96
C LEU A 109 16.23 14.31 -14.90
N ALA A 110 17.00 13.21 -14.81
CA ALA A 110 16.81 12.16 -13.80
C ALA A 110 16.91 12.72 -12.37
N GLN A 111 17.88 13.60 -12.10
CA GLN A 111 18.00 14.25 -10.79
C GLN A 111 16.80 15.14 -10.48
N THR A 112 16.41 16.00 -11.42
CA THR A 112 15.26 16.92 -11.23
C THR A 112 13.96 16.13 -11.01
N LEU A 113 13.70 15.12 -11.83
CA LEU A 113 12.51 14.26 -11.66
C LEU A 113 12.54 13.49 -10.35
N GLY A 114 13.72 13.01 -9.92
CA GLY A 114 13.89 12.39 -8.62
C GLY A 114 13.46 13.32 -7.48
N TYR A 115 13.96 14.54 -7.44
CA TYR A 115 13.57 15.54 -6.45
C TYR A 115 12.06 15.86 -6.48
N ILE A 116 11.47 15.96 -7.68
CA ILE A 116 10.02 16.20 -7.81
C ILE A 116 9.23 15.03 -7.22
N VAL A 117 9.61 13.80 -7.51
CA VAL A 117 8.97 12.58 -6.96
C VAL A 117 9.08 12.57 -5.42
N ASP A 118 10.26 12.86 -4.88
CA ASP A 118 10.49 12.89 -3.43
C ASP A 118 9.66 14.01 -2.74
N LEU A 119 9.53 15.17 -3.37
CA LEU A 119 8.66 16.26 -2.90
C LEU A 119 7.18 15.88 -2.93
N LEU A 120 6.71 15.23 -4.01
CA LEU A 120 5.32 14.79 -4.12
C LEU A 120 4.98 13.72 -3.06
N ALA A 121 5.94 12.86 -2.69
CA ALA A 121 5.75 11.88 -1.62
C ALA A 121 5.53 12.52 -0.23
N ALA A 122 6.04 13.74 -0.03
CA ALA A 122 5.90 14.50 1.23
C ALA A 122 4.61 15.33 1.32
N VAL A 123 3.82 15.43 0.24
CA VAL A 123 2.57 16.19 0.23
C VAL A 123 1.55 15.57 1.19
N PRO A 124 0.89 16.36 2.08
CA PRO A 124 -0.15 15.85 2.96
C PRO A 124 -1.35 15.26 2.19
N SER A 125 -1.90 14.14 2.67
CA SER A 125 -3.01 13.43 1.99
C SER A 125 -4.28 14.28 1.84
N VAL A 126 -4.52 15.19 2.79
CA VAL A 126 -5.65 16.13 2.73
C VAL A 126 -5.60 17.02 1.48
N VAL A 127 -4.40 17.42 1.02
CA VAL A 127 -4.24 18.22 -0.19
C VAL A 127 -4.69 17.43 -1.43
N PHE A 128 -4.32 16.15 -1.51
CA PHE A 128 -4.81 15.27 -2.57
C PHE A 128 -6.33 15.07 -2.50
N GLY A 129 -6.90 14.97 -1.30
CA GLY A 129 -8.33 14.88 -1.10
C GLY A 129 -9.08 16.14 -1.56
N LEU A 130 -8.58 17.32 -1.20
CA LEU A 130 -9.14 18.60 -1.65
C LEU A 130 -9.02 18.78 -3.16
N TRP A 131 -7.88 18.47 -3.74
CA TRP A 131 -7.71 18.44 -5.19
C TRP A 131 -8.68 17.45 -5.85
N GLY A 132 -8.84 16.27 -5.24
CA GLY A 132 -9.73 15.22 -5.73
C GLY A 132 -11.19 15.67 -5.80
N ILE A 133 -11.70 16.29 -4.76
CA ILE A 133 -13.11 16.74 -4.72
C ILE A 133 -13.35 18.01 -5.53
N LEU A 134 -12.41 18.97 -5.53
CA LEU A 134 -12.62 20.28 -6.16
C LEU A 134 -12.28 20.29 -7.65
N VAL A 135 -11.31 19.48 -8.07
CA VAL A 135 -10.78 19.50 -9.44
C VAL A 135 -11.04 18.19 -10.16
N LEU A 136 -10.60 17.06 -9.58
CA LEU A 136 -10.65 15.77 -10.28
C LEU A 136 -12.10 15.28 -10.46
N ALA A 137 -12.91 15.27 -9.40
CA ALA A 137 -14.29 14.75 -9.46
C ALA A 137 -15.16 15.46 -10.49
N PRO A 138 -15.20 16.81 -10.56
CA PRO A 138 -15.92 17.51 -11.63
C PRO A 138 -15.33 17.26 -13.03
N ALA A 139 -14.02 17.14 -13.15
CA ALA A 139 -13.36 16.95 -14.44
C ALA A 139 -13.61 15.55 -15.05
N VAL A 140 -13.75 14.52 -14.23
CA VAL A 140 -13.99 13.14 -14.70
C VAL A 140 -15.46 12.79 -14.88
N GLN A 141 -16.38 13.56 -14.27
CA GLN A 141 -17.82 13.30 -14.34
C GLN A 141 -18.35 13.17 -15.78
N PRO A 142 -18.00 14.07 -16.75
CA PRO A 142 -18.45 13.93 -18.13
C PRO A 142 -17.93 12.65 -18.82
N VAL A 143 -16.71 12.23 -18.44
CA VAL A 143 -16.11 10.98 -18.97
C VAL A 143 -16.89 9.77 -18.44
N TYR A 144 -17.31 9.80 -17.17
CA TYR A 144 -18.11 8.73 -16.58
C TYR A 144 -19.48 8.62 -17.26
N SER A 145 -20.16 9.76 -17.52
CA SER A 145 -21.42 9.78 -18.24
C SER A 145 -21.24 9.16 -19.63
N TRP A 146 -20.22 9.60 -20.37
CA TRP A 146 -19.94 9.05 -21.69
C TRP A 146 -19.65 7.54 -21.66
N LEU A 147 -18.88 7.05 -20.67
CA LEU A 147 -18.58 5.62 -20.52
C LEU A 147 -19.83 4.80 -20.21
N VAL A 148 -20.70 5.27 -19.32
CA VAL A 148 -21.94 4.57 -18.99
C VAL A 148 -22.88 4.55 -20.19
N ASP A 149 -23.01 5.65 -20.93
CA ASP A 149 -23.89 5.74 -22.12
C ASP A 149 -23.41 4.81 -23.25
N ASN A 150 -22.08 4.63 -23.41
CA ASN A 150 -21.53 3.85 -24.53
C ASN A 150 -21.08 2.43 -24.13
N ALA A 151 -20.73 2.19 -22.86
CA ALA A 151 -20.20 0.93 -22.37
C ALA A 151 -20.95 0.40 -21.13
N GLY A 152 -22.17 0.89 -20.84
CA GLY A 152 -23.00 0.47 -19.71
C GLY A 152 -23.42 -1.01 -19.72
N TRP A 153 -23.17 -1.73 -20.81
CA TRP A 153 -23.30 -3.18 -20.89
C TRP A 153 -22.26 -3.93 -20.06
N PHE A 154 -21.13 -3.26 -19.71
CA PHE A 154 -20.09 -3.85 -18.88
C PHE A 154 -20.43 -3.67 -17.41
N PRO A 155 -20.45 -4.75 -16.58
CA PRO A 155 -20.95 -4.69 -15.20
C PRO A 155 -20.31 -3.64 -14.31
N LEU A 156 -19.03 -3.28 -14.55
CA LEU A 156 -18.35 -2.24 -13.77
C LEU A 156 -18.78 -0.81 -14.12
N PHE A 157 -19.39 -0.61 -15.28
CA PHE A 157 -19.86 0.68 -15.79
C PHE A 157 -21.39 0.78 -15.77
N ALA A 158 -22.07 -0.23 -15.23
CA ALA A 158 -23.50 -0.22 -15.04
C ALA A 158 -23.94 0.78 -13.96
N GLY A 159 -25.25 1.03 -13.88
CA GLY A 159 -25.86 1.86 -12.83
C GLY A 159 -25.91 3.35 -13.15
N PRO A 160 -26.55 4.13 -12.26
CA PRO A 160 -26.71 5.56 -12.44
C PRO A 160 -25.40 6.30 -12.18
N VAL A 161 -25.00 7.17 -13.12
CA VAL A 161 -23.77 7.97 -12.99
C VAL A 161 -23.89 8.96 -11.84
N SER A 162 -22.83 9.12 -11.07
CA SER A 162 -22.71 10.17 -10.05
C SER A 162 -22.74 11.55 -10.69
N GLY A 163 -23.71 12.39 -10.27
CA GLY A 163 -23.81 13.77 -10.76
C GLY A 163 -22.67 14.69 -10.29
N THR A 164 -21.91 14.28 -9.28
CA THR A 164 -20.79 15.06 -8.71
C THR A 164 -19.41 14.47 -9.03
N GLY A 165 -19.35 13.29 -9.68
CA GLY A 165 -18.10 12.57 -9.89
C GLY A 165 -17.47 11.97 -8.63
N ARG A 166 -18.14 12.05 -7.47
CA ARG A 166 -17.68 11.51 -6.18
C ARG A 166 -17.97 10.02 -6.09
N THR A 167 -17.10 9.22 -6.65
CA THR A 167 -17.25 7.78 -6.80
C THR A 167 -16.08 7.04 -6.19
N ILE A 168 -16.20 5.71 -6.04
CA ILE A 168 -15.10 4.87 -5.56
C ILE A 168 -13.92 4.89 -6.55
N PHE A 169 -14.17 5.02 -7.85
CA PHE A 169 -13.13 5.11 -8.85
C PHE A 169 -12.36 6.43 -8.76
N THR A 170 -13.05 7.56 -8.52
CA THR A 170 -12.39 8.86 -8.27
C THR A 170 -11.52 8.80 -7.01
N ALA A 171 -12.03 8.20 -5.93
CA ALA A 171 -11.24 7.98 -4.72
C ALA A 171 -10.02 7.10 -5.00
N ALA A 172 -10.16 6.03 -5.78
CA ALA A 172 -9.05 5.17 -6.19
C ALA A 172 -8.02 5.91 -7.06
N MET A 173 -8.44 6.82 -7.95
CA MET A 173 -7.50 7.66 -8.72
C MET A 173 -6.71 8.62 -7.81
N VAL A 174 -7.36 9.24 -6.84
CA VAL A 174 -6.66 10.09 -5.86
C VAL A 174 -5.66 9.28 -5.06
N LEU A 175 -6.04 8.10 -4.59
CA LEU A 175 -5.15 7.17 -3.92
C LEU A 175 -3.97 6.76 -4.83
N ALA A 176 -4.23 6.47 -6.10
CA ALA A 176 -3.19 6.10 -7.07
C ALA A 176 -2.17 7.23 -7.25
N VAL A 177 -2.62 8.47 -7.44
CA VAL A 177 -1.73 9.64 -7.55
C VAL A 177 -0.89 9.81 -6.28
N MET A 178 -1.48 9.61 -5.11
CA MET A 178 -0.82 9.75 -3.81
C MET A 178 0.25 8.67 -3.55
N VAL A 179 -0.01 7.41 -3.96
CA VAL A 179 0.96 6.31 -3.70
C VAL A 179 2.02 6.20 -4.80
N THR A 180 1.76 6.71 -6.00
CA THR A 180 2.69 6.67 -7.14
C THR A 180 4.08 7.23 -6.80
N PRO A 181 4.26 8.40 -6.18
CA PRO A 181 5.58 8.92 -5.86
C PRO A 181 6.37 7.99 -4.95
N ILE A 182 5.72 7.39 -3.95
CA ILE A 182 6.37 6.50 -2.98
C ILE A 182 6.86 5.22 -3.66
N ILE A 183 6.00 4.59 -4.46
CA ILE A 183 6.37 3.37 -5.20
C ILE A 183 7.48 3.71 -6.21
N THR A 184 7.38 4.84 -6.90
CA THR A 184 8.39 5.31 -7.88
C THR A 184 9.75 5.51 -7.23
N ALA A 185 9.81 6.20 -6.09
CA ALA A 185 11.07 6.46 -5.39
C ALA A 185 11.79 5.16 -5.02
N ILE A 186 11.06 4.19 -4.46
CA ILE A 186 11.62 2.89 -4.07
C ILE A 186 12.03 2.07 -5.29
N CYS A 187 11.18 1.98 -6.32
CA CYS A 187 11.50 1.25 -7.54
C CYS A 187 12.72 1.84 -8.25
N ARG A 188 12.84 3.19 -8.31
CA ARG A 188 14.01 3.87 -8.88
C ARG A 188 15.29 3.46 -8.16
N GLU A 189 15.28 3.47 -6.82
CA GLU A 189 16.44 3.10 -6.02
C GLU A 189 16.85 1.64 -6.27
N ILE A 190 15.89 0.74 -6.36
CA ILE A 190 16.12 -0.68 -6.63
C ILE A 190 16.71 -0.87 -8.04
N PHE A 191 16.19 -0.18 -9.03
CA PHE A 191 16.70 -0.28 -10.41
C PHE A 191 18.12 0.24 -10.53
N LEU A 192 18.49 1.29 -9.80
CA LEU A 192 19.85 1.82 -9.75
C LEU A 192 20.85 0.87 -9.04
N GLN A 193 20.38 -0.07 -8.25
CA GLN A 193 21.21 -1.09 -7.60
C GLN A 193 21.50 -2.30 -8.50
N THR A 194 20.93 -2.35 -9.72
CA THR A 194 21.24 -3.42 -10.67
C THR A 194 22.74 -3.42 -10.99
N PRO A 195 23.46 -4.56 -10.90
CA PRO A 195 24.87 -4.61 -11.20
C PRO A 195 25.14 -4.22 -12.67
N VAL A 196 25.96 -3.20 -12.88
CA VAL A 196 26.30 -2.65 -14.21
C VAL A 196 26.84 -3.73 -15.16
N LEU A 197 27.59 -4.71 -14.64
CA LEU A 197 28.11 -5.83 -15.43
C LEU A 197 27.02 -6.67 -16.10
N HIS A 198 25.85 -6.81 -15.48
CA HIS A 198 24.71 -7.53 -16.09
C HIS A 198 24.10 -6.74 -17.25
N GLU A 199 24.04 -5.41 -17.10
CA GLU A 199 23.54 -4.51 -18.15
C GLU A 199 24.51 -4.46 -19.35
N GLU A 200 25.80 -4.29 -19.07
CA GLU A 200 26.85 -4.27 -20.08
C GLU A 200 26.96 -5.60 -20.83
N ALA A 201 26.86 -6.74 -20.11
CA ALA A 201 26.88 -8.06 -20.74
C ALA A 201 25.70 -8.25 -21.71
N ALA A 202 24.49 -7.83 -21.33
CA ALA A 202 23.34 -7.90 -22.21
C ALA A 202 23.53 -7.04 -23.48
N LEU A 203 24.04 -5.80 -23.33
CA LEU A 203 24.31 -4.88 -24.44
C LEU A 203 25.46 -5.40 -25.35
N ALA A 204 26.49 -6.02 -24.78
CA ALA A 204 27.60 -6.60 -25.53
C ALA A 204 27.16 -7.79 -26.40
N LEU A 205 26.11 -8.50 -26.01
CA LEU A 205 25.47 -9.56 -26.80
C LEU A 205 24.53 -9.01 -27.89
N GLY A 206 24.44 -7.68 -28.06
CA GLY A 206 23.61 -7.03 -29.07
C GLY A 206 22.16 -6.78 -28.67
N ALA A 207 21.82 -6.92 -27.37
CA ALA A 207 20.49 -6.59 -26.89
C ALA A 207 20.19 -5.08 -27.02
N THR A 208 18.94 -4.76 -27.34
CA THR A 208 18.43 -3.40 -27.25
C THR A 208 18.30 -2.95 -25.78
N ARG A 209 18.18 -1.65 -25.54
CA ARG A 209 17.97 -1.14 -24.17
C ARG A 209 16.75 -1.76 -23.47
N TRP A 210 15.67 -1.98 -24.19
CA TRP A 210 14.47 -2.62 -23.63
C TRP A 210 14.71 -4.08 -23.29
N GLU A 211 15.41 -4.83 -24.14
CA GLU A 211 15.77 -6.23 -23.87
C GLU A 211 16.74 -6.32 -22.68
N MET A 212 17.71 -5.42 -22.56
CA MET A 212 18.58 -5.34 -21.39
C MET A 212 17.76 -5.11 -20.10
N VAL A 213 16.82 -4.15 -20.11
CA VAL A 213 15.91 -3.92 -18.97
C VAL A 213 15.14 -5.16 -18.62
N ARG A 214 14.59 -5.86 -19.62
CA ARG A 214 13.78 -7.08 -19.41
C ARG A 214 14.59 -8.25 -18.90
N MET A 215 15.88 -8.38 -19.32
CA MET A 215 16.74 -9.50 -18.99
C MET A 215 17.58 -9.28 -17.72
N ALA A 216 17.97 -8.04 -17.41
CA ALA A 216 18.83 -7.72 -16.28
C ALA A 216 18.09 -6.96 -15.17
N VAL A 217 17.45 -5.81 -15.47
CA VAL A 217 16.89 -4.90 -14.47
C VAL A 217 15.62 -5.48 -13.82
N PHE A 218 14.66 -5.94 -14.61
CA PHE A 218 13.42 -6.49 -14.07
C PHE A 218 13.61 -7.76 -13.25
N PRO A 219 14.39 -8.77 -13.68
CA PRO A 219 14.64 -9.95 -12.86
C PRO A 219 15.32 -9.61 -11.53
N PHE A 220 16.29 -8.70 -11.53
CA PHE A 220 16.94 -8.21 -10.33
C PHE A 220 15.96 -7.44 -9.42
N GLY A 221 15.17 -6.52 -9.99
CA GLY A 221 14.27 -5.62 -9.27
C GLY A 221 12.94 -6.25 -8.81
N ARG A 222 12.59 -7.49 -9.21
CA ARG A 222 11.25 -8.09 -8.99
C ARG A 222 10.82 -8.07 -7.52
N SER A 223 11.69 -8.52 -6.62
CA SER A 223 11.38 -8.56 -5.18
C SER A 223 11.18 -7.17 -4.61
N GLY A 224 11.93 -6.20 -5.12
CA GLY A 224 11.85 -4.81 -4.73
C GLY A 224 10.57 -4.13 -5.25
N ILE A 225 10.16 -4.38 -6.49
CA ILE A 225 8.89 -3.87 -7.05
C ILE A 225 7.72 -4.36 -6.20
N VAL A 226 7.71 -5.65 -5.82
CA VAL A 226 6.64 -6.17 -4.94
C VAL A 226 6.69 -5.51 -3.57
N SER A 227 7.88 -5.33 -2.98
CA SER A 227 8.02 -4.66 -1.68
C SER A 227 7.56 -3.20 -1.73
N ALA A 228 7.89 -2.46 -2.79
CA ALA A 228 7.42 -1.09 -3.02
C ALA A 228 5.88 -1.05 -3.18
N SER A 229 5.32 -1.99 -3.93
CA SER A 229 3.86 -2.12 -4.11
C SER A 229 3.16 -2.42 -2.78
N MET A 230 3.76 -3.27 -1.92
CA MET A 230 3.22 -3.58 -0.59
C MET A 230 3.24 -2.36 0.33
N LEU A 231 4.27 -1.52 0.26
CA LEU A 231 4.30 -0.27 1.01
C LEU A 231 3.22 0.69 0.52
N GLY A 232 3.05 0.83 -0.80
CA GLY A 232 1.96 1.60 -1.41
C GLY A 232 0.58 1.08 -1.01
N LEU A 233 0.40 -0.25 -0.99
CA LEU A 233 -0.84 -0.90 -0.54
C LEU A 233 -1.15 -0.59 0.92
N GLY A 234 -0.16 -0.73 1.82
CA GLY A 234 -0.33 -0.40 3.24
C GLY A 234 -0.80 1.04 3.44
N ARG A 235 -0.24 1.98 2.68
CA ARG A 235 -0.67 3.38 2.69
C ARG A 235 -2.09 3.55 2.14
N ALA A 236 -2.44 2.91 1.03
CA ALA A 236 -3.77 2.99 0.44
C ALA A 236 -4.86 2.40 1.33
N LEU A 237 -4.59 1.25 1.99
CA LEU A 237 -5.52 0.61 2.93
C LEU A 237 -5.78 1.48 4.18
N GLY A 238 -4.79 2.26 4.63
CA GLY A 238 -4.89 3.12 5.80
C GLY A 238 -5.32 4.56 5.50
N GLU A 239 -5.55 4.93 4.23
CA GLU A 239 -5.87 6.31 3.88
C GLU A 239 -7.26 6.72 4.39
N THR A 240 -7.27 7.82 5.10
CA THR A 240 -8.43 8.30 5.84
C THR A 240 -9.03 9.54 5.21
N MET A 241 -8.26 10.65 5.20
CA MET A 241 -8.81 11.97 4.89
C MET A 241 -9.04 12.18 3.39
N ALA A 242 -8.15 11.69 2.53
CA ALA A 242 -8.33 11.84 1.10
C ALA A 242 -9.60 11.09 0.64
N VAL A 243 -9.84 9.88 1.16
CA VAL A 243 -11.05 9.10 0.83
C VAL A 243 -12.29 9.73 1.43
N ALA A 244 -12.26 10.16 2.70
CA ALA A 244 -13.40 10.79 3.38
C ALA A 244 -13.88 12.05 2.65
N LEU A 245 -12.97 12.84 2.06
CA LEU A 245 -13.30 14.03 1.30
C LEU A 245 -13.92 13.74 -0.07
N VAL A 246 -13.39 12.72 -0.76
CA VAL A 246 -13.73 12.45 -2.17
C VAL A 246 -14.90 11.49 -2.30
N LEU A 247 -15.01 10.48 -1.45
CA LEU A 247 -16.00 9.42 -1.60
C LEU A 247 -17.37 9.83 -1.05
N SER A 248 -18.42 9.64 -1.85
CA SER A 248 -19.81 9.71 -1.38
C SER A 248 -20.25 8.31 -0.94
N ALA A 249 -20.18 8.05 0.37
CA ALA A 249 -20.43 6.73 0.93
C ALA A 249 -21.89 6.52 1.32
N THR A 250 -22.48 5.37 0.92
CA THR A 250 -23.85 4.95 1.27
C THR A 250 -23.91 3.65 2.04
N GLY A 251 -22.77 2.99 2.27
CA GLY A 251 -22.68 1.71 3.00
C GLY A 251 -23.16 0.48 2.21
N VAL A 252 -23.36 0.60 0.91
CA VAL A 252 -23.82 -0.51 0.04
C VAL A 252 -22.65 -1.11 -0.71
N ILE A 253 -22.58 -2.44 -0.76
CA ILE A 253 -21.59 -3.18 -1.57
C ILE A 253 -21.99 -3.10 -3.04
N THR A 254 -21.14 -2.49 -3.85
CA THR A 254 -21.27 -2.46 -5.31
C THR A 254 -19.91 -2.57 -5.98
N PHE A 255 -19.87 -3.19 -7.16
CA PHE A 255 -18.71 -3.19 -8.04
C PHE A 255 -18.75 -2.06 -9.08
N GLU A 256 -19.87 -1.35 -9.16
CA GLU A 256 -20.03 -0.23 -10.09
C GLU A 256 -19.07 0.90 -9.74
N LEU A 257 -18.34 1.39 -10.74
CA LEU A 257 -17.25 2.32 -10.54
C LEU A 257 -17.69 3.79 -10.51
N PHE A 258 -18.77 4.13 -11.22
CA PHE A 258 -19.14 5.50 -11.52
C PHE A 258 -20.44 5.98 -10.82
N THR A 259 -21.00 5.12 -9.98
CA THR A 259 -22.21 5.42 -9.23
C THR A 259 -21.93 6.29 -8.01
N SER A 260 -22.97 7.01 -7.52
CA SER A 260 -22.94 7.67 -6.22
C SER A 260 -23.23 6.74 -5.04
N VAL A 261 -23.66 5.50 -5.32
CA VAL A 261 -23.90 4.45 -4.32
C VAL A 261 -22.61 3.69 -4.11
N ASN A 262 -21.83 4.06 -3.10
CA ASN A 262 -20.51 3.49 -2.86
C ASN A 262 -20.38 2.90 -1.46
N PRO A 263 -19.62 1.80 -1.29
CA PRO A 263 -19.17 1.39 0.03
C PRO A 263 -18.19 2.43 0.59
N SER A 264 -18.24 2.69 1.90
CA SER A 264 -17.20 3.48 2.56
C SER A 264 -15.94 2.63 2.78
N THR A 265 -14.83 3.29 3.15
CA THR A 265 -13.65 2.58 3.67
C THR A 265 -13.66 2.61 5.20
N ILE A 266 -13.04 1.60 5.84
CA ILE A 266 -12.93 1.54 7.30
C ILE A 266 -12.28 2.80 7.87
N PRO A 267 -11.09 3.27 7.40
CA PRO A 267 -10.45 4.45 7.96
C PRO A 267 -11.29 5.73 7.79
N ALA A 268 -11.87 5.92 6.60
CA ALA A 268 -12.72 7.10 6.35
C ALA A 268 -13.98 7.08 7.21
N ASN A 269 -14.61 5.93 7.36
CA ASN A 269 -15.79 5.78 8.23
C ASN A 269 -15.46 6.08 9.69
N ILE A 270 -14.35 5.53 10.22
CA ILE A 270 -13.92 5.82 11.60
C ILE A 270 -13.71 7.34 11.78
N ALA A 271 -13.01 7.99 10.87
CA ALA A 271 -12.70 9.42 10.99
C ALA A 271 -13.95 10.31 10.97
N LEU A 272 -14.95 9.95 10.15
CA LEU A 272 -16.20 10.71 10.04
C LEU A 272 -17.16 10.46 11.22
N THR A 273 -17.15 9.23 11.77
CA THR A 273 -18.13 8.84 12.79
C THR A 273 -17.58 9.03 14.21
N PHE A 274 -16.27 8.94 14.41
CA PHE A 274 -15.64 8.98 15.75
C PHE A 274 -15.96 10.27 16.53
N PRO A 275 -16.00 11.48 15.94
CA PRO A 275 -16.29 12.70 16.69
C PRO A 275 -17.66 12.72 17.37
N GLU A 276 -18.61 11.94 16.84
CA GLU A 276 -19.98 11.86 17.34
C GLU A 276 -20.26 10.54 18.10
N ALA A 277 -19.25 9.66 18.22
CA ALA A 277 -19.39 8.34 18.82
C ALA A 277 -19.19 8.40 20.34
N TYR A 278 -20.14 7.82 21.10
CA TYR A 278 -20.06 7.70 22.55
C TYR A 278 -20.42 6.28 23.00
N GLY A 279 -19.87 5.84 24.14
CA GLY A 279 -20.19 4.55 24.74
C GLY A 279 -19.90 3.37 23.81
N VAL A 280 -20.88 2.51 23.60
CA VAL A 280 -20.74 1.30 22.76
C VAL A 280 -20.41 1.61 21.29
N ASN A 281 -20.82 2.80 20.78
CA ASN A 281 -20.48 3.22 19.42
C ASN A 281 -18.95 3.33 19.23
N VAL A 282 -18.20 3.79 20.24
CA VAL A 282 -16.74 3.82 20.21
C VAL A 282 -16.17 2.40 20.10
N ASN A 283 -16.74 1.44 20.86
CA ASN A 283 -16.32 0.05 20.77
C ASN A 283 -16.59 -0.58 19.40
N VAL A 284 -17.70 -0.21 18.75
CA VAL A 284 -18.01 -0.63 17.37
C VAL A 284 -16.93 -0.09 16.40
N LEU A 285 -16.54 1.18 16.53
CA LEU A 285 -15.48 1.77 15.68
C LEU A 285 -14.11 1.13 15.96
N ILE A 286 -13.79 0.85 17.22
CA ILE A 286 -12.56 0.11 17.59
C ILE A 286 -12.59 -1.31 16.98
N ALA A 287 -13.74 -1.98 17.00
CA ALA A 287 -13.91 -3.29 16.38
C ALA A 287 -13.72 -3.22 14.84
N THR A 288 -14.22 -2.18 14.18
CA THR A 288 -13.92 -1.99 12.73
C THR A 288 -12.43 -1.76 12.49
N GLY A 289 -11.74 -1.04 13.37
CA GLY A 289 -10.29 -0.87 13.34
C GLY A 289 -9.54 -2.19 13.52
N LEU A 290 -10.01 -3.08 14.40
CA LEU A 290 -9.46 -4.44 14.54
C LEU A 290 -9.63 -5.25 13.25
N ILE A 291 -10.78 -5.17 12.58
CA ILE A 291 -10.98 -5.82 11.28
C ILE A 291 -10.01 -5.27 10.22
N LEU A 292 -9.79 -3.95 10.19
CA LEU A 292 -8.79 -3.36 9.28
C LEU A 292 -7.38 -3.91 9.57
N PHE A 293 -7.02 -4.03 10.85
CA PHE A 293 -5.73 -4.61 11.25
C PHE A 293 -5.58 -6.06 10.76
N ILE A 294 -6.63 -6.89 10.93
CA ILE A 294 -6.65 -8.28 10.44
C ILE A 294 -6.53 -8.33 8.92
N VAL A 295 -7.30 -7.51 8.21
CA VAL A 295 -7.28 -7.43 6.73
C VAL A 295 -5.89 -7.02 6.23
N THR A 296 -5.31 -5.96 6.79
CA THR A 296 -3.97 -5.49 6.39
C THR A 296 -2.90 -6.53 6.69
N PHE A 297 -3.00 -7.21 7.84
CA PHE A 297 -2.09 -8.30 8.19
C PHE A 297 -2.21 -9.47 7.22
N ALA A 298 -3.43 -9.91 6.92
CA ALA A 298 -3.69 -11.01 5.99
C ALA A 298 -3.16 -10.71 4.58
N VAL A 299 -3.43 -9.50 4.05
CA VAL A 299 -2.97 -9.07 2.74
C VAL A 299 -1.43 -9.02 2.69
N ASN A 300 -0.79 -8.44 3.72
CA ASN A 300 0.67 -8.40 3.82
C ASN A 300 1.30 -9.80 3.95
N ALA A 301 0.68 -10.69 4.73
CA ALA A 301 1.12 -12.07 4.89
C ALA A 301 1.02 -12.85 3.57
N LEU A 302 -0.10 -12.71 2.86
CA LEU A 302 -0.33 -13.32 1.55
C LEU A 302 0.71 -12.83 0.52
N ALA A 303 0.96 -11.54 0.47
CA ALA A 303 1.94 -10.97 -0.44
C ALA A 303 3.36 -11.47 -0.16
N ARG A 304 3.78 -11.51 1.11
CA ARG A 304 5.07 -12.07 1.51
C ARG A 304 5.18 -13.57 1.17
N TRP A 305 4.11 -14.32 1.37
CA TRP A 305 4.07 -15.74 1.04
C TRP A 305 4.23 -15.97 -0.47
N ILE A 306 3.56 -15.17 -1.32
CA ILE A 306 3.71 -15.22 -2.78
C ILE A 306 5.17 -14.95 -3.19
N VAL A 307 5.81 -13.93 -2.57
CA VAL A 307 7.20 -13.57 -2.86
C VAL A 307 8.16 -14.64 -2.38
N SER A 308 7.96 -15.21 -1.19
CA SER A 308 8.84 -16.24 -0.63
C SER A 308 8.89 -17.51 -1.48
N ARG A 309 7.75 -17.97 -2.00
CA ARG A 309 7.68 -19.14 -2.90
C ARG A 309 8.46 -18.96 -4.20
N ARG A 310 8.67 -17.72 -4.64
CA ARG A 310 9.41 -17.43 -5.88
C ARG A 310 10.93 -17.25 -5.67
N LYS A 311 11.39 -17.08 -4.43
CA LYS A 311 12.82 -16.98 -4.11
C LYS A 311 13.59 -18.30 -4.37
N GLU A 312 12.94 -19.43 -4.26
CA GLU A 312 13.53 -20.75 -4.54
C GLU A 312 13.92 -20.93 -6.02
N PHE A 313 13.41 -20.11 -6.93
CA PHE A 313 13.69 -20.14 -8.36
C PHE A 313 14.77 -19.13 -8.83
N SER A 314 15.18 -18.20 -8.01
CA SER A 314 16.29 -17.29 -8.31
C SER A 314 17.55 -17.88 -7.69
N GLY A 315 18.29 -18.70 -8.45
CA GLY A 315 19.56 -19.33 -8.06
C GLY A 315 20.67 -18.32 -7.68
N ALA A 316 20.42 -17.53 -6.64
CA ALA A 316 21.38 -16.69 -5.96
C ALA A 316 21.76 -17.40 -4.64
N ASN A 317 22.72 -18.33 -4.75
CA ASN A 317 23.59 -18.74 -3.65
C ASN A 317 24.89 -17.95 -3.76
#